data_6aac6bed23e71ba55de58284481c018b
#
_entry.id   6aac6bed23e71ba55de58284481c018b
#
_cell.length_a   1.000
_cell.length_b   1.000
_cell.length_c   1.000
_cell.angle_alpha   90.00
_cell.angle_beta   90.00
_cell.angle_gamma   90.00
#
_symmetry.space_group_name_H-M   'P 1'
#
loop_
_entity.id
_entity.type
_entity.pdbx_description
1 polymer ?
#
loop_
_entity_poly.entity_id
_entity_poly.type
_entity_poly.pdbx_seq_one_letter_code
_entity_poly.pdbx_strand_id
1 'polypeptide(L)'
;MKHMICTAALLLAAPALANDKQDFSDCDGRIHPGKQDDGMRGEASVSRFDNLGLGARLSPALLGAVRGIMADNGRVAACTRALASPRLLPTQVLRKAHLLRARGASHLQSGKVELALLDLDAAEAALADRAADPFHQRSMGASLKLLRAIALAQQEKWDEAGTLAAAARDVRPYSLRLQNVSAAILSAAPQTAGAASPWGGILRLDPEMSHRALQDEARRGNHAAVLRLAPAVDVKLDFPDPQVARAGFSSGYPVAALNAMLSGFAIANARAATGDLVGAKRFRDALAEKAADRKAKLEAIRAATPPPLTPAPLTPAPLAPAPVAAAPTPATQAAASAAPAVPAPVTPAQVAVATGGPPPPAPPSDPIVSMAEQRLRQLDLRIAQIEGRTADAKALALSGSLPMDAGTAEVFTALNAALPVKERLPAIDLTSSTKQAETATRFQLRSLASLALLAPETPRTVIDYNKSRPNILGALVGGALSMGTSLLGGIDRTDGFRSTPQTDGTIKVEYVGNTPSEPLVQEMTLLRAAESARSAGKWGFLIARRADYTRYMVTTQYNVETSRVPTGHKTELFIRYLDEGEDPVRGFSAVGLIDALGPLYYEDKPAKR
;
A
#
# COMPACT_ATOMS: atom_id res chain seq x y z
N MET A 1 -14.92 58.67 23.56
CA MET A 1 -14.72 57.81 22.38
C MET A 1 -14.00 56.54 22.76
N LYS A 2 -14.59 55.57 23.49
CA LYS A 2 -13.96 54.30 23.88
C LYS A 2 -15.00 53.20 24.12
N HIS A 3 -16.02 53.04 23.29
CA HIS A 3 -17.01 51.95 23.44
C HIS A 3 -17.65 51.55 22.10
N MET A 4 -16.86 51.31 21.03
CA MET A 4 -17.45 50.94 19.74
C MET A 4 -16.61 49.97 18.91
N ILE A 5 -15.87 49.01 19.51
CA ILE A 5 -15.09 48.00 18.78
C ILE A 5 -15.29 46.58 19.35
N CYS A 6 -16.38 46.26 20.03
CA CYS A 6 -16.58 44.88 20.52
C CYS A 6 -17.79 44.12 19.96
N THR A 7 -18.46 44.60 18.94
CA THR A 7 -19.69 43.96 18.43
C THR A 7 -19.56 43.31 17.03
N ALA A 8 -18.40 43.35 16.36
CA ALA A 8 -18.23 42.82 15.01
C ALA A 8 -17.61 41.41 14.95
N ALA A 9 -17.20 40.81 16.09
CA ALA A 9 -16.51 39.51 16.09
C ALA A 9 -17.43 38.29 16.37
N LEU A 10 -18.72 38.50 16.58
CA LEU A 10 -19.68 37.44 16.95
C LEU A 10 -20.58 36.94 15.82
N LEU A 11 -20.41 37.40 14.59
CA LEU A 11 -21.28 37.05 13.46
C LEU A 11 -20.63 36.12 12.41
N LEU A 12 -19.45 35.55 12.64
CA LEU A 12 -18.79 34.65 11.68
C LEU A 12 -18.71 33.17 12.12
N ALA A 13 -19.33 32.79 13.22
CA ALA A 13 -19.55 31.40 13.57
C ALA A 13 -21.00 31.01 13.23
N ALA A 14 -21.41 31.11 11.97
CA ALA A 14 -22.55 30.33 11.51
C ALA A 14 -22.15 28.87 11.67
N PRO A 15 -22.86 28.04 12.48
CA PRO A 15 -22.63 26.61 12.48
C PRO A 15 -22.83 26.15 11.06
N ALA A 16 -21.77 25.66 10.40
CA ALA A 16 -21.92 24.95 9.14
C ALA A 16 -23.03 23.93 9.39
N LEU A 17 -24.16 24.07 8.68
CA LEU A 17 -25.33 23.21 8.85
C LEU A 17 -24.83 21.78 8.73
N ALA A 18 -24.75 21.09 9.87
CA ALA A 18 -24.21 19.75 9.98
C ALA A 18 -25.06 18.84 9.08
N ASN A 19 -24.50 18.41 7.98
CA ASN A 19 -25.13 17.39 7.14
C ASN A 19 -24.83 16.04 7.76
N ASP A 20 -25.70 15.57 8.65
CA ASP A 20 -25.55 14.28 9.33
C ASP A 20 -25.12 13.13 8.40
N LYS A 21 -25.63 13.11 7.17
CA LYS A 21 -25.26 12.08 6.18
C LYS A 21 -23.79 12.18 5.83
N GLN A 22 -23.29 13.40 5.64
CA GLN A 22 -21.91 13.64 5.29
C GLN A 22 -20.97 13.29 6.45
N ASP A 23 -21.35 13.60 7.70
CA ASP A 23 -20.55 13.31 8.89
C ASP A 23 -20.32 11.80 9.09
N PHE A 24 -21.34 10.97 8.91
CA PHE A 24 -21.18 9.52 8.91
C PHE A 24 -20.27 9.04 7.78
N SER A 25 -20.50 9.55 6.57
CA SER A 25 -19.70 9.19 5.40
C SER A 25 -18.22 9.58 5.56
N ASP A 26 -17.96 10.78 6.08
CA ASP A 26 -16.59 11.27 6.28
C ASP A 26 -15.89 10.56 7.45
N CYS A 27 -16.66 10.04 8.44
CA CYS A 27 -16.11 9.31 9.57
C CYS A 27 -15.67 7.89 9.20
N ASP A 28 -16.62 7.04 8.76
CA ASP A 28 -16.39 5.62 8.57
C ASP A 28 -16.70 5.11 7.15
N GLY A 29 -16.97 6.02 6.22
CA GLY A 29 -17.28 5.70 4.84
C GLY A 29 -18.68 5.17 4.60
N ARG A 30 -19.57 5.21 5.59
CA ARG A 30 -20.93 4.65 5.49
C ARG A 30 -21.99 5.72 5.59
N ILE A 31 -23.15 5.46 4.98
CA ILE A 31 -24.31 6.35 5.14
C ILE A 31 -24.78 6.40 6.60
N HIS A 32 -25.63 7.37 6.91
CA HIS A 32 -26.25 7.49 8.24
C HIS A 32 -26.96 6.20 8.65
N PRO A 33 -26.97 5.85 9.95
CA PRO A 33 -27.52 4.58 10.42
C PRO A 33 -29.02 4.47 10.16
N GLY A 34 -29.42 3.33 9.57
CA GLY A 34 -30.82 2.95 9.51
C GLY A 34 -31.29 2.36 10.85
N LYS A 35 -32.59 2.14 11.01
CA LYS A 35 -33.17 1.58 12.25
C LYS A 35 -32.84 0.09 12.46
N GLN A 36 -32.34 -0.59 11.45
CA GLN A 36 -32.08 -2.05 11.44
C GLN A 36 -30.58 -2.34 11.51
N ASP A 37 -30.23 -3.57 11.85
CA ASP A 37 -28.87 -4.14 11.81
C ASP A 37 -27.83 -3.35 12.62
N ASP A 38 -28.17 -2.95 13.85
CA ASP A 38 -27.30 -2.15 14.72
C ASP A 38 -26.73 -0.86 14.04
N GLY A 39 -27.47 -0.31 13.07
CA GLY A 39 -27.07 0.88 12.32
C GLY A 39 -25.99 0.63 11.26
N MET A 40 -25.60 -0.61 11.02
CA MET A 40 -24.54 -0.99 10.08
C MET A 40 -25.02 -1.17 8.65
N ARG A 41 -26.32 -1.22 8.41
CA ARG A 41 -26.89 -1.28 7.06
C ARG A 41 -26.62 0.02 6.32
N GLY A 42 -26.20 -0.10 5.08
CA GLY A 42 -25.91 1.01 4.19
C GLY A 42 -24.63 0.78 3.43
N GLU A 43 -24.63 1.17 2.18
CA GLU A 43 -23.47 1.10 1.32
C GLU A 43 -22.38 2.03 1.86
N ALA A 44 -21.14 1.58 1.81
CA ALA A 44 -20.02 2.45 2.07
C ALA A 44 -20.01 3.52 0.97
N SER A 45 -20.15 4.79 1.34
CA SER A 45 -19.87 5.87 0.40
C SER A 45 -18.36 6.04 0.27
N VAL A 46 -17.89 6.25 -0.95
CA VAL A 46 -16.48 6.61 -1.16
C VAL A 46 -16.26 8.01 -0.59
N SER A 47 -15.25 8.16 0.23
CA SER A 47 -14.85 9.51 0.63
C SER A 47 -14.48 10.32 -0.62
N ARG A 48 -14.71 11.64 -0.61
CA ARG A 48 -14.33 12.53 -1.72
C ARG A 48 -12.88 12.38 -2.17
N PHE A 49 -12.01 11.86 -1.31
CA PHE A 49 -10.59 11.64 -1.59
C PHE A 49 -10.31 10.42 -2.48
N ASP A 50 -11.16 9.39 -2.44
CA ASP A 50 -11.04 8.27 -3.36
C ASP A 50 -11.44 8.67 -4.80
N ASN A 51 -12.25 9.71 -4.95
CA ASN A 51 -12.69 10.23 -6.26
C ASN A 51 -11.58 10.98 -7.04
N LEU A 52 -10.47 11.35 -6.42
CA LEU A 52 -9.38 12.04 -7.13
C LEU A 52 -8.54 11.12 -8.04
N GLY A 53 -8.89 9.84 -8.16
CA GLY A 53 -8.20 8.90 -9.04
C GLY A 53 -6.73 8.64 -8.70
N LEU A 54 -6.24 9.21 -7.60
CA LEU A 54 -4.86 9.10 -7.14
C LEU A 54 -4.57 7.74 -6.49
N GLY A 55 -5.62 6.99 -6.11
CA GLY A 55 -5.51 5.73 -5.39
C GLY A 55 -4.83 4.60 -6.16
N ALA A 56 -4.93 4.59 -7.49
CA ALA A 56 -4.42 3.50 -8.31
C ALA A 56 -2.96 3.71 -8.82
N ARG A 57 -2.37 4.89 -8.64
CA ARG A 57 -1.09 5.25 -9.25
C ARG A 57 0.03 5.65 -8.29
N LEU A 58 -0.26 5.79 -7.02
CA LEU A 58 0.75 6.14 -6.01
C LEU A 58 1.18 4.89 -5.24
N SER A 59 2.46 4.80 -4.92
CA SER A 59 2.92 3.75 -4.01
C SER A 59 2.12 3.81 -2.70
N PRO A 60 1.84 2.68 -2.04
CA PRO A 60 1.10 2.67 -0.77
C PRO A 60 1.66 3.63 0.28
N ALA A 61 2.97 3.88 0.28
CA ALA A 61 3.64 4.83 1.17
C ALA A 61 3.30 6.29 0.82
N LEU A 62 3.27 6.64 -0.47
CA LEU A 62 2.94 8.00 -0.93
C LEU A 62 1.45 8.29 -0.81
N LEU A 63 0.59 7.28 -1.03
CA LEU A 63 -0.85 7.34 -0.77
C LEU A 63 -1.15 7.57 0.70
N GLY A 64 -0.42 6.90 1.60
CA GLY A 64 -0.51 7.12 3.04
C GLY A 64 -0.13 8.56 3.41
N ALA A 65 0.94 9.10 2.80
CA ALA A 65 1.43 10.46 3.05
C ALA A 65 0.40 11.53 2.66
N VAL A 66 -0.10 11.46 1.43
CA VAL A 66 -1.06 12.44 0.92
C VAL A 66 -2.40 12.34 1.65
N ARG A 67 -2.87 11.13 1.95
CA ARG A 67 -4.08 10.92 2.74
C ARG A 67 -3.92 11.38 4.19
N GLY A 68 -2.78 11.13 4.83
CA GLY A 68 -2.51 11.52 6.22
C GLY A 68 -2.48 13.04 6.40
N ILE A 69 -1.85 13.78 5.52
CA ILE A 69 -1.70 15.23 5.63
C ILE A 69 -3.03 15.98 5.40
N MET A 70 -3.89 15.46 4.51
CA MET A 70 -5.14 16.16 4.14
C MET A 70 -6.38 15.72 4.92
N ALA A 71 -6.36 14.56 5.58
CA ALA A 71 -7.56 13.96 6.15
C ALA A 71 -7.77 14.21 7.65
N ASP A 72 -6.76 14.67 8.38
CA ASP A 72 -6.68 14.46 9.83
C ASP A 72 -7.69 15.25 10.68
N ASN A 73 -7.85 16.54 10.45
CA ASN A 73 -8.71 17.34 11.33
C ASN A 73 -10.19 17.26 10.94
N GLY A 74 -10.48 17.03 9.66
CA GLY A 74 -11.85 16.92 9.18
C GLY A 74 -12.54 15.63 9.63
N ARG A 75 -11.80 14.50 9.59
CA ARG A 75 -12.36 13.19 9.93
C ARG A 75 -12.67 13.02 11.40
N VAL A 76 -11.77 13.46 12.30
CA VAL A 76 -12.03 13.47 13.74
C VAL A 76 -13.26 14.30 14.10
N ALA A 77 -13.39 15.49 13.48
CA ALA A 77 -14.55 16.35 13.68
C ALA A 77 -15.84 15.71 13.15
N ALA A 78 -15.81 15.09 11.96
CA ALA A 78 -16.94 14.36 11.40
C ALA A 78 -17.36 13.19 12.29
N CYS A 79 -16.40 12.37 12.79
CA CYS A 79 -16.69 11.29 13.73
C CYS A 79 -17.32 11.80 15.02
N THR A 80 -16.83 12.92 15.53
CA THR A 80 -17.38 13.53 16.77
C THR A 80 -18.83 13.98 16.56
N ARG A 81 -19.15 14.61 15.41
CA ARG A 81 -20.53 14.99 15.09
C ARG A 81 -21.42 13.77 14.82
N ALA A 82 -20.91 12.75 14.11
CA ALA A 82 -21.63 11.50 13.87
C ALA A 82 -21.98 10.78 15.18
N LEU A 83 -21.07 10.74 16.16
CA LEU A 83 -21.30 10.16 17.49
C LEU A 83 -22.32 10.95 18.32
N ALA A 84 -22.43 12.27 18.10
CA ALA A 84 -23.40 13.15 18.77
C ALA A 84 -24.73 13.24 17.99
N SER A 85 -24.84 12.64 16.82
CA SER A 85 -26.04 12.75 15.98
C SER A 85 -27.25 12.04 16.62
N PRO A 86 -28.43 12.67 16.63
CA PRO A 86 -29.67 12.04 17.11
C PRO A 86 -30.13 10.86 16.24
N ARG A 87 -29.54 10.68 15.06
CA ARG A 87 -29.79 9.51 14.18
C ARG A 87 -29.12 8.26 14.67
N LEU A 88 -28.07 8.39 15.50
CA LEU A 88 -27.40 7.26 16.13
C LEU A 88 -28.19 6.86 17.39
N LEU A 89 -29.05 5.84 17.25
CA LEU A 89 -29.89 5.38 18.36
C LEU A 89 -29.04 4.72 19.46
N PRO A 90 -29.43 4.84 20.75
CA PRO A 90 -28.73 4.20 21.87
C PRO A 90 -28.57 2.67 21.72
N THR A 91 -29.52 2.02 21.04
CA THR A 91 -29.50 0.58 20.76
C THR A 91 -28.51 0.16 19.66
N GLN A 92 -27.98 1.10 18.88
CA GLN A 92 -27.05 0.87 17.79
C GLN A 92 -25.60 0.79 18.28
N VAL A 93 -25.36 -0.10 19.21
CA VAL A 93 -24.08 -0.24 19.93
C VAL A 93 -22.95 -0.58 18.98
N LEU A 94 -23.19 -1.48 18.00
CA LEU A 94 -22.17 -1.86 17.01
C LEU A 94 -21.74 -0.67 16.17
N ARG A 95 -22.70 0.16 15.70
CA ARG A 95 -22.39 1.36 14.94
C ARG A 95 -21.60 2.37 15.75
N LYS A 96 -22.01 2.60 17.00
CA LYS A 96 -21.31 3.50 17.93
C LYS A 96 -19.87 3.06 18.14
N ALA A 97 -19.63 1.77 18.42
CA ALA A 97 -18.29 1.22 18.58
C ALA A 97 -17.45 1.34 17.29
N HIS A 98 -18.08 1.16 16.12
CA HIS A 98 -17.39 1.34 14.85
C HIS A 98 -16.96 2.79 14.61
N LEU A 99 -17.81 3.78 14.92
CA LEU A 99 -17.50 5.20 14.83
C LEU A 99 -16.38 5.61 15.80
N LEU A 100 -16.42 5.13 17.06
CA LEU A 100 -15.35 5.35 18.04
C LEU A 100 -14.03 4.80 17.53
N ARG A 101 -14.01 3.57 17.02
CA ARG A 101 -12.83 2.95 16.45
C ARG A 101 -12.30 3.72 15.21
N ALA A 102 -13.19 4.22 14.34
CA ALA A 102 -12.81 5.05 13.20
C ALA A 102 -12.19 6.39 13.64
N ARG A 103 -12.73 7.01 14.72
CA ARG A 103 -12.15 8.21 15.33
C ARG A 103 -10.79 7.92 15.97
N GLY A 104 -10.67 6.82 16.69
CA GLY A 104 -9.41 6.34 17.25
C GLY A 104 -8.33 6.12 16.17
N ALA A 105 -8.69 5.49 15.05
CA ALA A 105 -7.79 5.34 13.92
C ALA A 105 -7.32 6.68 13.35
N SER A 106 -8.21 7.68 13.27
CA SER A 106 -7.87 9.03 12.82
C SER A 106 -6.98 9.77 13.82
N HIS A 107 -7.17 9.55 15.12
CA HIS A 107 -6.25 10.04 16.15
C HIS A 107 -4.86 9.43 16.02
N LEU A 108 -4.74 8.12 15.72
CA LEU A 108 -3.44 7.47 15.48
C LEU A 108 -2.74 8.03 14.24
N GLN A 109 -3.47 8.31 13.17
CA GLN A 109 -2.92 8.96 11.97
C GLN A 109 -2.35 10.34 12.28
N SER A 110 -2.98 11.08 13.18
CA SER A 110 -2.53 12.39 13.65
C SER A 110 -1.46 12.31 14.76
N GLY A 111 -1.09 11.12 15.21
CA GLY A 111 -0.14 10.93 16.31
C GLY A 111 -0.69 11.27 17.69
N LYS A 112 -2.02 11.36 17.85
CA LYS A 112 -2.72 11.63 19.13
C LYS A 112 -3.06 10.30 19.82
N VAL A 113 -2.02 9.61 20.29
CA VAL A 113 -2.11 8.22 20.77
C VAL A 113 -3.06 8.07 21.97
N GLU A 114 -2.99 8.99 22.93
CA GLU A 114 -3.80 8.93 24.17
C GLU A 114 -5.29 9.06 23.85
N LEU A 115 -5.66 9.96 22.94
CA LEU A 115 -7.05 10.12 22.51
C LEU A 115 -7.54 8.90 21.72
N ALA A 116 -6.65 8.29 20.94
CA ALA A 116 -6.97 7.04 20.25
C ALA A 116 -7.26 5.90 21.22
N LEU A 117 -6.42 5.73 22.24
CA LEU A 117 -6.63 4.69 23.26
C LEU A 117 -7.95 4.86 24.01
N LEU A 118 -8.33 6.08 24.38
CA LEU A 118 -9.62 6.36 25.00
C LEU A 118 -10.81 5.94 24.10
N ASP A 119 -10.73 6.22 22.81
CA ASP A 119 -11.76 5.80 21.86
C ASP A 119 -11.81 4.28 21.67
N LEU A 120 -10.65 3.62 21.63
CA LEU A 120 -10.56 2.17 21.51
C LEU A 120 -11.09 1.47 22.77
N ASP A 121 -10.81 1.99 23.97
CA ASP A 121 -11.36 1.49 25.23
C ASP A 121 -12.88 1.62 25.28
N ALA A 122 -13.40 2.78 24.87
CA ALA A 122 -14.83 3.00 24.80
C ALA A 122 -15.53 2.10 23.76
N ALA A 123 -14.87 1.82 22.62
CA ALA A 123 -15.38 0.91 21.61
C ALA A 123 -15.42 -0.55 22.09
N GLU A 124 -14.39 -0.99 22.80
CA GLU A 124 -14.31 -2.34 23.38
C GLU A 124 -15.34 -2.52 24.49
N ALA A 125 -15.44 -1.57 25.41
CA ALA A 125 -16.42 -1.59 26.49
C ALA A 125 -17.86 -1.65 25.98
N ALA A 126 -18.16 -0.94 24.88
CA ALA A 126 -19.48 -0.97 24.25
C ALA A 126 -19.85 -2.35 23.66
N LEU A 127 -18.89 -3.21 23.39
CA LEU A 127 -19.08 -4.52 22.75
C LEU A 127 -18.67 -5.69 23.65
N ALA A 128 -18.56 -5.47 24.95
CA ALA A 128 -18.10 -6.48 25.91
C ALA A 128 -18.99 -7.75 25.89
N ASP A 129 -20.29 -7.61 25.69
CA ASP A 129 -21.27 -8.70 25.55
C ASP A 129 -21.07 -9.53 24.28
N ARG A 130 -20.34 -9.03 23.28
CA ARG A 130 -20.05 -9.71 22.01
C ARG A 130 -18.63 -10.28 21.95
N ALA A 131 -17.86 -10.17 23.00
CA ALA A 131 -16.45 -10.57 23.01
C ALA A 131 -16.22 -12.05 22.63
N ALA A 132 -17.19 -12.93 22.94
CA ALA A 132 -17.15 -14.35 22.61
C ALA A 132 -17.67 -14.69 21.18
N ASP A 133 -18.31 -13.74 20.48
CA ASP A 133 -18.82 -13.94 19.13
C ASP A 133 -17.67 -14.10 18.13
N PRO A 134 -17.55 -15.21 17.38
CA PRO A 134 -16.47 -15.44 16.44
C PRO A 134 -16.42 -14.39 15.30
N PHE A 135 -17.55 -13.88 14.83
CA PHE A 135 -17.58 -12.82 13.82
C PHE A 135 -17.08 -11.49 14.37
N HIS A 136 -17.43 -11.19 15.64
CA HIS A 136 -16.88 -10.05 16.35
C HIS A 136 -15.36 -10.18 16.51
N GLN A 137 -14.87 -11.33 17.00
CA GLN A 137 -13.42 -11.55 17.21
C GLN A 137 -12.61 -11.37 15.93
N ARG A 138 -13.12 -11.87 14.79
CA ARG A 138 -12.46 -11.85 13.48
C ARG A 138 -12.52 -10.49 12.78
N SER A 139 -13.41 -9.61 13.16
CA SER A 139 -13.58 -8.28 12.57
C SER A 139 -13.26 -7.16 13.54
N MET A 140 -14.19 -6.80 14.40
CA MET A 140 -14.02 -5.70 15.37
C MET A 140 -12.89 -5.97 16.36
N GLY A 141 -12.85 -7.17 16.94
CA GLY A 141 -11.82 -7.56 17.92
C GLY A 141 -10.42 -7.59 17.34
N ALA A 142 -10.24 -8.18 16.15
CA ALA A 142 -8.95 -8.18 15.46
C ALA A 142 -8.51 -6.75 15.11
N SER A 143 -9.43 -5.91 14.66
CA SER A 143 -9.15 -4.51 14.34
C SER A 143 -8.79 -3.69 15.59
N LEU A 144 -9.46 -3.88 16.73
CA LEU A 144 -9.11 -3.24 17.99
C LEU A 144 -7.69 -3.63 18.44
N LYS A 145 -7.34 -4.91 18.37
CA LYS A 145 -5.97 -5.39 18.66
C LYS A 145 -4.92 -4.72 17.79
N LEU A 146 -5.17 -4.63 16.45
CA LEU A 146 -4.23 -3.98 15.54
C LEU A 146 -4.08 -2.48 15.81
N LEU A 147 -5.18 -1.76 16.06
CA LEU A 147 -5.13 -0.33 16.37
C LEU A 147 -4.40 -0.08 17.69
N ARG A 148 -4.62 -0.90 18.72
CA ARG A 148 -3.85 -0.84 19.98
C ARG A 148 -2.37 -1.17 19.75
N ALA A 149 -2.06 -2.17 18.90
CA ALA A 149 -0.68 -2.50 18.54
C ALA A 149 0.01 -1.31 17.85
N ILE A 150 -0.69 -0.61 16.96
CA ILE A 150 -0.17 0.62 16.32
C ILE A 150 0.04 1.73 17.35
N ALA A 151 -0.89 1.91 18.30
CA ALA A 151 -0.77 2.88 19.40
C ALA A 151 0.47 2.61 20.26
N LEU A 152 0.65 1.37 20.67
CA LEU A 152 1.80 0.94 21.49
C LEU A 152 3.13 1.05 20.72
N ALA A 153 3.14 0.71 19.43
CA ALA A 153 4.31 0.88 18.57
C ALA A 153 4.69 2.37 18.40
N GLN A 154 3.70 3.28 18.33
CA GLN A 154 3.97 4.73 18.33
C GLN A 154 4.50 5.25 19.68
N GLN A 155 4.24 4.53 20.79
CA GLN A 155 4.84 4.77 22.10
C GLN A 155 6.14 3.99 22.31
N GLU A 156 6.66 3.31 21.29
CA GLU A 156 7.88 2.47 21.34
C GLU A 156 7.78 1.26 22.30
N LYS A 157 6.56 0.85 22.67
CA LYS A 157 6.27 -0.35 23.47
C LYS A 157 6.18 -1.59 22.58
N TRP A 158 7.32 -1.98 22.03
CA TRP A 158 7.39 -2.94 20.91
C TRP A 158 6.93 -4.35 21.26
N ASP A 159 7.24 -4.83 22.46
CA ASP A 159 6.87 -6.19 22.90
C ASP A 159 5.35 -6.36 23.04
N GLU A 160 4.69 -5.37 23.65
CA GLU A 160 3.25 -5.34 23.78
C GLU A 160 2.58 -5.18 22.40
N ALA A 161 3.11 -4.29 21.57
CA ALA A 161 2.63 -4.09 20.20
C ALA A 161 2.74 -5.38 19.37
N GLY A 162 3.88 -6.06 19.46
CA GLY A 162 4.13 -7.33 18.77
C GLY A 162 3.17 -8.43 19.22
N THR A 163 2.93 -8.55 20.51
CA THR A 163 1.99 -9.52 21.09
C THR A 163 0.56 -9.31 20.55
N LEU A 164 0.08 -8.08 20.54
CA LEU A 164 -1.26 -7.75 20.03
C LEU A 164 -1.35 -7.94 18.51
N ALA A 165 -0.31 -7.57 17.76
CA ALA A 165 -0.26 -7.78 16.31
C ALA A 165 -0.28 -9.27 15.95
N ALA A 166 0.47 -10.11 16.67
CA ALA A 166 0.45 -11.55 16.51
C ALA A 166 -0.94 -12.14 16.85
N ALA A 167 -1.52 -11.75 17.99
CA ALA A 167 -2.84 -12.20 18.41
C ALA A 167 -3.94 -11.80 17.41
N ALA A 168 -3.86 -10.64 16.77
CA ALA A 168 -4.79 -10.24 15.72
C ALA A 168 -4.65 -11.10 14.47
N ARG A 169 -3.42 -11.39 14.06
CA ARG A 169 -3.09 -12.26 12.93
C ARG A 169 -3.61 -13.68 13.12
N ASP A 170 -3.45 -14.23 14.32
CA ASP A 170 -3.79 -15.63 14.62
C ASP A 170 -5.31 -15.86 14.64
N VAL A 171 -6.11 -14.85 14.97
CA VAL A 171 -7.57 -14.90 14.89
C VAL A 171 -8.05 -15.02 13.42
N ARG A 172 -7.30 -14.47 12.46
CA ARG A 172 -7.68 -14.48 11.04
C ARG A 172 -6.46 -14.69 10.13
N PRO A 173 -5.89 -15.89 10.14
CA PRO A 173 -4.60 -16.18 9.50
C PRO A 173 -4.65 -16.07 7.97
N TYR A 174 -5.83 -16.12 7.35
CA TYR A 174 -6.02 -16.07 5.90
C TYR A 174 -6.40 -14.67 5.37
N SER A 175 -6.47 -13.66 6.22
CA SER A 175 -6.68 -12.27 5.80
C SER A 175 -5.36 -11.62 5.44
N LEU A 176 -5.12 -11.36 4.15
CA LEU A 176 -3.93 -10.68 3.68
C LEU A 176 -3.75 -9.31 4.36
N ARG A 177 -4.85 -8.58 4.57
CA ARG A 177 -4.84 -7.27 5.21
C ARG A 177 -4.32 -7.31 6.64
N LEU A 178 -4.80 -8.27 7.46
CA LEU A 178 -4.31 -8.44 8.83
C LEU A 178 -2.86 -8.88 8.85
N GLN A 179 -2.48 -9.82 7.98
CA GLN A 179 -1.10 -10.29 7.86
C GLN A 179 -0.17 -9.12 7.52
N ASN A 180 -0.52 -8.28 6.55
CA ASN A 180 0.29 -7.14 6.14
C ASN A 180 0.46 -6.09 7.25
N VAL A 181 -0.63 -5.74 7.95
CA VAL A 181 -0.56 -4.76 9.05
C VAL A 181 0.28 -5.32 10.20
N SER A 182 0.04 -6.57 10.60
CA SER A 182 0.81 -7.23 11.67
C SER A 182 2.29 -7.33 11.32
N ALA A 183 2.63 -7.77 10.10
CA ALA A 183 4.01 -7.86 9.67
C ALA A 183 4.70 -6.50 9.62
N ALA A 184 3.99 -5.45 9.20
CA ALA A 184 4.55 -4.10 9.19
C ALA A 184 4.87 -3.59 10.61
N ILE A 185 4.02 -3.89 11.60
CA ILE A 185 4.28 -3.56 13.02
C ILE A 185 5.49 -4.36 13.52
N LEU A 186 5.50 -5.68 13.30
CA LEU A 186 6.58 -6.56 13.73
C LEU A 186 7.93 -6.24 13.05
N SER A 187 7.89 -5.79 11.78
CA SER A 187 9.10 -5.39 11.06
C SER A 187 9.64 -4.03 11.50
N ALA A 188 8.80 -3.18 12.09
CA ALA A 188 9.19 -1.88 12.62
C ALA A 188 9.89 -1.98 13.97
N ALA A 189 9.64 -3.05 14.74
CA ALA A 189 10.26 -3.28 16.03
C ALA A 189 11.80 -3.42 15.91
N PRO A 190 12.57 -2.96 16.92
CA PRO A 190 13.99 -3.23 17.00
C PRO A 190 14.25 -4.73 16.90
N GLN A 191 15.20 -5.10 16.05
CA GLN A 191 15.39 -6.50 15.70
C GLN A 191 16.24 -7.23 16.75
N THR A 192 15.73 -8.36 17.24
CA THR A 192 16.51 -9.33 18.00
C THR A 192 17.03 -10.42 17.04
N ALA A 193 18.30 -10.75 17.16
CA ALA A 193 18.89 -11.84 16.38
C ALA A 193 18.13 -13.15 16.62
N GLY A 194 17.71 -13.82 15.54
CA GLY A 194 16.99 -15.09 15.62
C GLY A 194 15.47 -14.98 15.77
N ALA A 195 14.89 -13.78 15.79
CA ALA A 195 13.44 -13.61 15.78
C ALA A 195 12.81 -14.23 14.53
N ALA A 196 11.63 -14.85 14.69
CA ALA A 196 10.90 -15.44 13.57
C ALA A 196 10.50 -14.38 12.55
N SER A 197 10.59 -14.74 11.26
CA SER A 197 10.15 -13.86 10.18
C SER A 197 8.66 -13.49 10.31
N PRO A 198 8.29 -12.19 10.29
CA PRO A 198 6.89 -11.78 10.32
C PRO A 198 6.16 -12.09 9.02
N TRP A 199 6.89 -12.50 7.96
CA TRP A 199 6.37 -12.61 6.59
C TRP A 199 5.84 -13.99 6.21
N GLY A 200 6.08 -15.03 7.04
CA GLY A 200 5.75 -16.42 6.68
C GLY A 200 4.29 -16.64 6.25
N GLY A 201 3.33 -16.03 6.96
CA GLY A 201 1.91 -16.12 6.59
C GLY A 201 1.55 -15.37 5.30
N ILE A 202 2.24 -14.25 5.04
CA ILE A 202 1.96 -13.39 3.88
C ILE A 202 2.41 -14.04 2.59
N LEU A 203 3.56 -14.69 2.58
CA LEU A 203 4.13 -15.32 1.38
C LEU A 203 3.24 -16.41 0.78
N ARG A 204 2.45 -17.07 1.63
CA ARG A 204 1.42 -18.01 1.17
C ARG A 204 0.26 -17.30 0.48
N LEU A 205 -0.15 -16.16 1.02
CA LEU A 205 -1.33 -15.41 0.57
C LEU A 205 -1.04 -14.51 -0.62
N ASP A 206 0.18 -13.98 -0.72
CA ASP A 206 0.59 -13.03 -1.74
C ASP A 206 2.06 -13.24 -2.11
N PRO A 207 2.33 -13.94 -3.22
CA PRO A 207 3.70 -14.20 -3.66
C PRO A 207 4.46 -12.92 -4.09
N GLU A 208 3.77 -11.83 -4.45
CA GLU A 208 4.41 -10.56 -4.83
C GLU A 208 5.11 -9.90 -3.63
N MET A 209 4.71 -10.27 -2.41
CA MET A 209 5.36 -9.80 -1.18
C MET A 209 6.72 -10.47 -0.92
N SER A 210 7.12 -11.46 -1.71
CA SER A 210 8.40 -12.18 -1.54
C SER A 210 9.61 -11.25 -1.65
N HIS A 211 9.60 -10.28 -2.57
CA HIS A 211 10.66 -9.27 -2.66
C HIS A 211 10.80 -8.45 -1.36
N ARG A 212 9.68 -8.01 -0.81
CA ARG A 212 9.66 -7.23 0.43
C ARG A 212 10.12 -8.06 1.63
N ALA A 213 9.65 -9.28 1.73
CA ALA A 213 10.05 -10.21 2.77
C ALA A 213 11.57 -10.47 2.74
N LEU A 214 12.10 -10.75 1.55
CA LEU A 214 13.52 -11.01 1.35
C LEU A 214 14.37 -9.78 1.71
N GLN A 215 13.98 -8.58 1.27
CA GLN A 215 14.68 -7.34 1.57
C GLN A 215 14.62 -7.00 3.07
N ASP A 216 13.53 -7.33 3.75
CA ASP A 216 13.42 -7.16 5.20
C ASP A 216 14.37 -8.10 5.95
N GLU A 217 14.42 -9.38 5.58
CA GLU A 217 15.36 -10.33 6.16
C GLU A 217 16.83 -9.94 5.88
N ALA A 218 17.10 -9.39 4.70
CA ALA A 218 18.42 -8.86 4.37
C ALA A 218 18.81 -7.66 5.25
N ARG A 219 17.89 -6.76 5.52
CA ARG A 219 18.12 -5.63 6.44
C ARG A 219 18.39 -6.09 7.88
N ARG A 220 17.86 -7.22 8.27
CA ARG A 220 18.09 -7.87 9.57
C ARG A 220 19.42 -8.63 9.64
N GLY A 221 20.16 -8.75 8.52
CA GLY A 221 21.35 -9.59 8.43
C GLY A 221 21.04 -11.09 8.47
N ASN A 222 19.79 -11.51 8.30
CA ASN A 222 19.38 -12.92 8.35
C ASN A 222 19.64 -13.63 7.01
N HIS A 223 20.92 -13.87 6.71
CA HIS A 223 21.34 -14.44 5.43
C HIS A 223 20.70 -15.82 5.16
N ALA A 224 20.54 -16.65 6.19
CA ALA A 224 19.88 -17.95 6.04
C ALA A 224 18.41 -17.83 5.60
N ALA A 225 17.66 -16.86 6.13
CA ALA A 225 16.29 -16.60 5.71
C ALA A 225 16.23 -16.03 4.29
N VAL A 226 17.15 -15.13 3.92
CA VAL A 226 17.27 -14.62 2.54
C VAL A 226 17.45 -15.76 1.54
N LEU A 227 18.36 -16.70 1.82
CA LEU A 227 18.61 -17.84 0.94
C LEU A 227 17.43 -18.82 0.87
N ARG A 228 16.69 -19.00 1.95
CA ARG A 228 15.45 -19.80 1.93
C ARG A 228 14.35 -19.16 1.07
N LEU A 229 14.28 -17.82 1.05
CA LEU A 229 13.28 -17.07 0.27
C LEU A 229 13.68 -16.90 -1.20
N ALA A 230 14.96 -17.02 -1.53
CA ALA A 230 15.50 -16.77 -2.86
C ALA A 230 14.76 -17.53 -4.00
N PRO A 231 14.36 -18.81 -3.85
CA PRO A 231 13.62 -19.52 -4.91
C PRO A 231 12.22 -18.94 -5.21
N ALA A 232 11.66 -18.17 -4.28
CA ALA A 232 10.33 -17.56 -4.42
C ALA A 232 10.36 -16.17 -5.08
N VAL A 233 11.56 -15.67 -5.44
CA VAL A 233 11.73 -14.29 -5.93
C VAL A 233 12.27 -14.30 -7.35
N ASP A 234 11.56 -13.64 -8.27
CA ASP A 234 12.08 -13.40 -9.61
C ASP A 234 13.11 -12.25 -9.59
N VAL A 235 14.35 -12.59 -9.88
CA VAL A 235 15.48 -11.64 -9.89
C VAL A 235 15.95 -11.30 -11.31
N LYS A 236 15.07 -11.40 -12.30
CA LYS A 236 15.41 -10.94 -13.66
C LYS A 236 15.77 -9.47 -13.67
N LEU A 237 16.99 -9.17 -14.10
CA LEU A 237 17.49 -7.80 -14.26
C LEU A 237 17.01 -7.23 -15.60
N ASP A 238 15.71 -6.96 -15.69
CA ASP A 238 15.09 -6.40 -16.89
C ASP A 238 14.85 -4.90 -16.69
N PHE A 239 15.86 -4.09 -17.00
CA PHE A 239 15.77 -2.66 -16.88
C PHE A 239 14.99 -2.07 -18.06
N PRO A 240 13.95 -1.26 -17.81
CA PRO A 240 13.16 -0.68 -18.89
C PRO A 240 13.99 0.26 -19.74
N ASP A 241 13.61 0.37 -21.02
CA ASP A 241 14.28 1.24 -21.97
C ASP A 241 14.22 2.71 -21.47
N PRO A 242 15.38 3.42 -21.41
CA PRO A 242 15.43 4.81 -21.00
C PRO A 242 14.59 5.76 -21.87
N GLN A 243 14.33 5.43 -23.14
CA GLN A 243 13.50 6.25 -24.04
C GLN A 243 12.02 6.22 -23.63
N VAL A 244 11.51 5.08 -23.20
CA VAL A 244 10.13 4.94 -22.72
C VAL A 244 9.89 5.78 -21.46
N ALA A 245 10.88 5.88 -20.59
CA ALA A 245 10.81 6.71 -19.38
C ALA A 245 10.73 8.22 -19.68
N ARG A 246 11.29 8.69 -20.83
CA ARG A 246 11.25 10.10 -21.26
C ARG A 246 9.94 10.49 -21.94
N ALA A 247 9.22 9.56 -22.52
CA ALA A 247 7.98 9.82 -23.28
C ALA A 247 6.79 10.25 -22.40
N GLY A 248 7.00 10.55 -21.12
CA GLY A 248 5.97 11.13 -20.24
C GLY A 248 4.83 10.19 -19.86
N PHE A 249 4.91 8.94 -20.29
CA PHE A 249 3.95 7.92 -19.87
C PHE A 249 4.40 7.32 -18.55
N SER A 250 3.71 7.75 -17.54
CA SER A 250 3.71 7.26 -16.18
C SER A 250 4.94 7.60 -15.31
N SER A 251 4.66 8.25 -14.25
CA SER A 251 5.31 8.22 -12.94
C SER A 251 5.57 6.80 -12.39
N GLY A 252 5.40 5.75 -13.17
CA GLY A 252 5.78 4.38 -12.87
C GLY A 252 7.27 4.21 -13.05
N TYR A 253 8.06 4.66 -12.07
CA TYR A 253 9.38 4.09 -11.87
C TYR A 253 9.23 2.56 -12.00
N PRO A 254 10.13 1.87 -12.67
CA PRO A 254 10.02 0.43 -12.85
C PRO A 254 10.27 -0.27 -11.51
N VAL A 255 9.26 -0.22 -10.67
CA VAL A 255 9.30 -0.78 -9.30
C VAL A 255 9.68 -2.26 -9.36
N ALA A 256 9.21 -2.98 -10.37
CA ALA A 256 9.55 -4.39 -10.56
C ALA A 256 11.07 -4.59 -10.81
N ALA A 257 11.67 -3.82 -11.72
CA ALA A 257 13.10 -3.92 -12.01
C ALA A 257 13.96 -3.52 -10.81
N LEU A 258 13.54 -2.50 -10.07
CA LEU A 258 14.21 -2.07 -8.85
C LEU A 258 14.12 -3.14 -7.77
N ASN A 259 12.95 -3.73 -7.55
CA ASN A 259 12.77 -4.82 -6.61
C ASN A 259 13.60 -6.05 -6.99
N ALA A 260 13.64 -6.42 -8.27
CA ALA A 260 14.47 -7.52 -8.76
C ALA A 260 15.96 -7.26 -8.50
N MET A 261 16.44 -6.05 -8.77
CA MET A 261 17.84 -5.66 -8.52
C MET A 261 18.18 -5.70 -7.03
N LEU A 262 17.35 -5.10 -6.17
CA LEU A 262 17.59 -5.06 -4.72
C LEU A 262 17.50 -6.44 -4.09
N SER A 263 16.57 -7.27 -4.53
CA SER A 263 16.45 -8.65 -4.04
C SER A 263 17.58 -9.54 -4.55
N GLY A 264 17.97 -9.40 -5.81
CA GLY A 264 19.13 -10.11 -6.37
C GLY A 264 20.43 -9.73 -5.65
N PHE A 265 20.62 -8.43 -5.36
CA PHE A 265 21.73 -7.97 -4.53
C PHE A 265 21.70 -8.59 -3.13
N ALA A 266 20.54 -8.60 -2.47
CA ALA A 266 20.41 -9.18 -1.14
C ALA A 266 20.75 -10.68 -1.13
N ILE A 267 20.32 -11.43 -2.15
CA ILE A 267 20.66 -12.85 -2.35
C ILE A 267 22.17 -13.01 -2.56
N ALA A 268 22.78 -12.21 -3.44
CA ALA A 268 24.22 -12.28 -3.71
C ALA A 268 25.04 -11.93 -2.47
N ASN A 269 24.63 -10.93 -1.71
CA ASN A 269 25.25 -10.54 -0.45
C ASN A 269 25.16 -11.68 0.59
N ALA A 270 23.99 -12.33 0.71
CA ALA A 270 23.79 -13.47 1.60
C ALA A 270 24.64 -14.70 1.17
N ARG A 271 24.73 -14.98 -0.14
CA ARG A 271 25.62 -16.03 -0.69
C ARG A 271 27.07 -15.75 -0.35
N ALA A 272 27.55 -14.53 -0.58
CA ALA A 272 28.91 -14.16 -0.20
C ALA A 272 29.15 -14.36 1.29
N ALA A 273 28.24 -13.87 2.15
CA ALA A 273 28.35 -14.00 3.61
C ALA A 273 28.35 -15.46 4.09
N THR A 274 27.75 -16.38 3.35
CA THR A 274 27.73 -17.82 3.65
C THR A 274 28.76 -18.65 2.89
N GLY A 275 29.69 -18.01 2.14
CA GLY A 275 30.79 -18.66 1.43
C GLY A 275 30.53 -19.05 -0.01
N ASP A 276 29.29 -18.89 -0.55
CA ASP A 276 29.00 -19.09 -1.98
C ASP A 276 29.45 -17.87 -2.82
N LEU A 277 30.75 -17.75 -3.00
CA LEU A 277 31.34 -16.67 -3.81
C LEU A 277 31.04 -16.81 -5.30
N VAL A 278 30.84 -18.03 -5.79
CA VAL A 278 30.52 -18.26 -7.22
C VAL A 278 29.16 -17.68 -7.57
N GLY A 279 28.15 -17.98 -6.75
CA GLY A 279 26.81 -17.44 -6.94
C GLY A 279 26.75 -15.92 -6.78
N ALA A 280 27.50 -15.37 -5.83
CA ALA A 280 27.60 -13.92 -5.61
C ALA A 280 28.25 -13.21 -6.82
N LYS A 281 29.37 -13.72 -7.34
CA LYS A 281 30.07 -13.18 -8.51
C LYS A 281 29.21 -13.24 -9.76
N ARG A 282 28.50 -14.35 -9.98
CA ARG A 282 27.58 -14.48 -11.13
C ARG A 282 26.54 -13.36 -11.16
N PHE A 283 25.92 -13.06 -10.03
CA PHE A 283 24.95 -11.95 -9.95
C PHE A 283 25.64 -10.60 -10.16
N ARG A 284 26.81 -10.38 -9.54
CA ARG A 284 27.61 -9.16 -9.72
C ARG A 284 27.87 -8.89 -11.21
N ASP A 285 28.36 -9.91 -11.94
CA ASP A 285 28.72 -9.79 -13.35
C ASP A 285 27.48 -9.47 -14.20
N ALA A 286 26.35 -10.14 -13.96
CA ALA A 286 25.09 -9.85 -14.63
C ALA A 286 24.59 -8.43 -14.35
N LEU A 287 24.68 -7.95 -13.11
CA LEU A 287 24.29 -6.57 -12.77
C LEU A 287 25.20 -5.54 -13.41
N ALA A 288 26.53 -5.79 -13.45
CA ALA A 288 27.51 -4.93 -14.09
C ALA A 288 27.24 -4.79 -15.59
N GLU A 289 26.97 -5.90 -16.29
CA GLU A 289 26.59 -5.93 -17.70
C GLU A 289 25.34 -5.08 -17.98
N LYS A 290 24.27 -5.29 -17.20
CA LYS A 290 23.00 -4.55 -17.36
C LYS A 290 23.14 -3.06 -17.05
N ALA A 291 23.93 -2.71 -16.06
CA ALA A 291 24.21 -1.30 -15.73
C ALA A 291 25.01 -0.62 -16.84
N ALA A 292 26.01 -1.29 -17.40
CA ALA A 292 26.81 -0.80 -18.52
C ALA A 292 25.98 -0.62 -19.80
N ASP A 293 25.14 -1.60 -20.17
CA ASP A 293 24.22 -1.52 -21.31
C ASP A 293 23.25 -0.32 -21.17
N ARG A 294 22.65 -0.15 -19.99
CA ARG A 294 21.76 0.99 -19.72
C ARG A 294 22.50 2.33 -19.83
N LYS A 295 23.71 2.40 -19.31
CA LYS A 295 24.55 3.61 -19.38
C LYS A 295 24.89 3.98 -20.83
N ALA A 296 25.29 3.00 -21.64
CA ALA A 296 25.56 3.17 -23.07
C ALA A 296 24.32 3.67 -23.83
N LYS A 297 23.14 3.12 -23.56
CA LYS A 297 21.86 3.58 -24.14
C LYS A 297 21.56 5.03 -23.76
N LEU A 298 21.80 5.42 -22.51
CA LEU A 298 21.60 6.80 -22.06
C LEU A 298 22.57 7.76 -22.73
N GLU A 299 23.82 7.37 -22.91
CA GLU A 299 24.84 8.16 -23.62
C GLU A 299 24.45 8.32 -25.10
N ALA A 300 24.01 7.25 -25.77
CA ALA A 300 23.52 7.32 -27.15
C ALA A 300 22.30 8.25 -27.29
N ILE A 301 21.36 8.21 -26.36
CA ILE A 301 20.21 9.13 -26.35
C ILE A 301 20.65 10.58 -26.15
N ARG A 302 21.65 10.83 -25.29
CA ARG A 302 22.21 12.18 -25.10
C ARG A 302 22.90 12.70 -26.35
N ALA A 303 23.68 11.86 -27.01
CA ALA A 303 24.37 12.20 -28.26
C ALA A 303 23.38 12.49 -29.41
N ALA A 304 22.27 11.74 -29.48
CA ALA A 304 21.22 11.93 -30.48
C ALA A 304 20.27 13.12 -30.19
N THR A 305 20.28 13.66 -28.95
CA THR A 305 19.43 14.79 -28.60
C THR A 305 20.16 16.09 -28.98
N PRO A 306 19.66 16.88 -29.94
CA PRO A 306 20.30 18.14 -30.29
C PRO A 306 20.40 19.05 -29.05
N PRO A 307 21.47 19.85 -28.94
CA PRO A 307 21.57 20.81 -27.83
C PRO A 307 20.32 21.70 -27.84
N PRO A 308 19.81 22.09 -26.65
CA PRO A 308 18.68 22.99 -26.59
C PRO A 308 19.00 24.21 -27.43
N LEU A 309 18.11 24.53 -28.38
CA LEU A 309 18.25 25.72 -29.18
C LEU A 309 18.40 26.88 -28.23
N THR A 310 19.58 27.53 -28.23
CA THR A 310 19.77 28.79 -27.50
C THR A 310 18.67 29.73 -28.00
N PRO A 311 17.77 30.22 -27.16
CA PRO A 311 16.76 31.16 -27.65
C PRO A 311 17.46 32.31 -28.32
N ALA A 312 17.14 32.56 -29.60
CA ALA A 312 17.69 33.71 -30.30
C ALA A 312 17.45 34.97 -29.43
N PRO A 313 18.43 35.85 -29.29
CA PRO A 313 18.22 37.07 -28.55
C PRO A 313 17.00 37.77 -29.13
N LEU A 314 15.94 37.87 -28.31
CA LEU A 314 14.75 38.61 -28.69
C LEU A 314 15.16 40.05 -28.88
N THR A 315 15.30 40.49 -30.14
CA THR A 315 15.38 41.91 -30.46
C THR A 315 14.11 42.55 -29.89
N PRO A 316 14.24 43.53 -28.97
CA PRO A 316 13.03 44.17 -28.44
C PRO A 316 12.27 44.80 -29.59
N ALA A 317 11.03 44.35 -29.81
CA ALA A 317 10.15 45.00 -30.76
C ALA A 317 9.94 46.44 -30.31
N PRO A 318 9.99 47.42 -31.26
CA PRO A 318 9.76 48.83 -30.90
C PRO A 318 8.37 48.94 -30.26
N LEU A 319 8.33 49.52 -29.07
CA LEU A 319 7.10 49.79 -28.33
C LEU A 319 6.22 50.73 -29.19
N ALA A 320 5.10 50.21 -29.70
CA ALA A 320 4.08 51.03 -30.28
C ALA A 320 3.51 51.99 -29.21
N PRO A 321 3.29 53.25 -29.53
CA PRO A 321 2.75 54.22 -28.56
C PRO A 321 1.36 53.79 -28.08
N ALA A 322 1.17 53.81 -26.76
CA ALA A 322 -0.07 53.46 -26.12
C ALA A 322 -1.25 54.36 -26.63
N PRO A 323 -2.41 53.81 -26.94
CA PRO A 323 -3.58 54.64 -27.27
C PRO A 323 -4.05 55.39 -26.02
N VAL A 324 -4.28 56.69 -26.21
CA VAL A 324 -4.81 57.59 -25.19
C VAL A 324 -6.22 57.15 -24.80
N ALA A 325 -6.43 56.92 -23.51
CA ALA A 325 -7.73 56.53 -22.95
C ALA A 325 -8.79 57.64 -23.11
N ALA A 326 -9.88 57.34 -23.76
CA ALA A 326 -11.09 58.17 -23.76
C ALA A 326 -11.90 57.97 -22.48
N ALA A 327 -12.45 59.01 -21.92
CA ALA A 327 -13.19 59.06 -20.66
C ALA A 327 -14.49 58.24 -20.68
N PRO A 328 -14.98 57.74 -19.55
CA PRO A 328 -16.14 56.89 -19.46
C PRO A 328 -17.47 57.71 -19.44
N THR A 329 -18.46 57.24 -20.18
CA THR A 329 -19.87 57.65 -20.06
C THR A 329 -20.59 56.65 -19.13
N PRO A 330 -21.54 57.11 -18.28
CA PRO A 330 -22.21 56.26 -17.31
C PRO A 330 -23.52 55.65 -17.83
N ALA A 331 -23.92 54.58 -17.19
CA ALA A 331 -25.21 53.87 -17.12
C ALA A 331 -25.36 52.66 -18.05
N THR A 332 -25.53 51.46 -17.48
CA THR A 332 -26.84 50.91 -17.05
C THR A 332 -26.59 49.55 -16.37
N GLN A 333 -27.17 49.36 -15.20
CA GLN A 333 -27.19 48.09 -14.46
C GLN A 333 -28.11 47.10 -15.17
N ALA A 334 -27.54 45.88 -15.44
CA ALA A 334 -28.35 44.68 -15.62
C ALA A 334 -27.57 43.52 -14.97
N ALA A 335 -28.22 42.89 -13.99
CA ALA A 335 -27.71 41.75 -13.27
C ALA A 335 -27.58 40.53 -14.19
N ALA A 336 -26.40 39.98 -14.31
CA ALA A 336 -26.19 38.66 -14.89
C ALA A 336 -25.21 37.88 -14.01
N SER A 337 -25.68 36.72 -13.62
CA SER A 337 -25.01 35.66 -12.85
C SER A 337 -23.59 35.39 -13.34
N ALA A 338 -22.58 35.60 -12.50
CA ALA A 338 -21.21 35.35 -12.80
C ALA A 338 -20.88 33.87 -12.59
N ALA A 339 -20.55 33.18 -13.65
CA ALA A 339 -19.81 31.90 -13.60
C ALA A 339 -18.37 32.16 -13.11
N PRO A 340 -17.76 31.22 -12.38
CA PRO A 340 -16.39 31.40 -11.88
C PRO A 340 -15.40 31.41 -13.05
N ALA A 341 -14.59 32.44 -13.10
CA ALA A 341 -13.53 32.61 -14.07
C ALA A 341 -12.48 31.52 -13.93
N VAL A 342 -12.18 30.84 -15.03
CA VAL A 342 -11.02 29.95 -15.18
C VAL A 342 -9.76 30.83 -15.09
N PRO A 343 -8.77 30.50 -14.23
CA PRO A 343 -7.52 31.25 -14.19
C PRO A 343 -6.79 31.07 -15.52
N ALA A 344 -6.35 32.20 -16.07
CA ALA A 344 -5.54 32.24 -17.28
C ALA A 344 -4.22 31.46 -17.07
N PRO A 345 -3.68 30.81 -18.11
CA PRO A 345 -2.41 30.10 -18.02
C PRO A 345 -1.31 31.11 -17.66
N VAL A 346 -0.58 30.79 -16.59
CA VAL A 346 0.58 31.56 -16.14
C VAL A 346 1.67 31.41 -17.21
N THR A 347 1.97 32.46 -17.92
CA THR A 347 3.11 32.53 -18.84
C THR A 347 4.40 32.37 -18.03
N PRO A 348 5.32 31.47 -18.38
CA PRO A 348 6.58 31.35 -17.67
C PRO A 348 7.37 32.67 -17.79
N ALA A 349 7.73 33.23 -16.64
CA ALA A 349 8.57 34.42 -16.57
C ALA A 349 9.90 34.15 -17.30
N GLN A 350 10.22 34.99 -18.27
CA GLN A 350 11.50 34.95 -18.97
C GLN A 350 12.59 35.36 -18.00
N VAL A 351 13.39 34.39 -17.56
CA VAL A 351 14.62 34.68 -16.80
C VAL A 351 15.70 35.14 -17.79
N ALA A 352 16.08 36.38 -17.70
CA ALA A 352 17.23 36.91 -18.43
C ALA A 352 18.51 36.17 -17.97
N VAL A 353 19.08 35.37 -18.85
CA VAL A 353 20.38 34.71 -18.60
C VAL A 353 21.47 35.75 -18.78
N ALA A 354 22.07 36.19 -17.65
CA ALA A 354 23.28 36.96 -17.66
C ALA A 354 24.41 36.10 -18.28
N THR A 355 25.03 36.58 -19.34
CA THR A 355 26.20 35.97 -19.98
C THR A 355 27.37 35.97 -18.97
N GLY A 356 27.69 34.82 -18.39
CA GLY A 356 28.73 34.64 -17.38
C GLY A 356 28.33 33.76 -16.18
N GLY A 357 27.14 33.13 -16.22
CA GLY A 357 26.75 32.19 -15.19
C GLY A 357 27.61 30.92 -15.15
N PRO A 358 27.69 30.26 -13.96
CA PRO A 358 28.39 28.98 -13.85
C PRO A 358 27.85 27.99 -14.88
N PRO A 359 28.68 27.06 -15.36
CA PRO A 359 28.23 26.05 -16.34
C PRO A 359 26.97 25.35 -15.81
N PRO A 360 26.02 25.04 -16.69
CA PRO A 360 24.79 24.38 -16.27
C PRO A 360 25.11 23.13 -15.46
N PRO A 361 24.38 22.85 -14.35
CA PRO A 361 24.64 21.68 -13.53
C PRO A 361 24.58 20.42 -14.40
N ALA A 362 25.52 19.51 -14.18
CA ALA A 362 25.55 18.24 -14.90
C ALA A 362 24.16 17.60 -14.82
N PRO A 363 23.63 17.07 -15.93
CA PRO A 363 22.31 16.46 -15.93
C PRO A 363 22.27 15.33 -14.89
N PRO A 364 21.17 15.19 -14.14
CA PRO A 364 21.07 14.20 -13.07
C PRO A 364 21.40 12.81 -13.61
N SER A 365 22.26 12.08 -12.91
CA SER A 365 22.59 10.69 -13.23
C SER A 365 21.32 9.84 -13.19
N ASP A 366 21.22 8.84 -14.05
CA ASP A 366 20.10 7.88 -14.02
C ASP A 366 20.12 7.15 -12.67
N PRO A 367 19.03 7.21 -11.88
CA PRO A 367 19.04 6.66 -10.52
C PRO A 367 19.18 5.14 -10.48
N ILE A 368 18.76 4.41 -11.53
CA ILE A 368 18.95 2.95 -11.62
C ILE A 368 20.44 2.65 -11.80
N VAL A 369 21.13 3.34 -12.71
CA VAL A 369 22.56 3.17 -12.93
C VAL A 369 23.33 3.53 -11.66
N SER A 370 23.04 4.67 -11.06
CA SER A 370 23.70 5.11 -9.83
C SER A 370 23.53 4.11 -8.68
N MET A 371 22.32 3.59 -8.50
CA MET A 371 22.05 2.58 -7.47
C MET A 371 22.75 1.24 -7.78
N ALA A 372 22.74 0.81 -9.05
CA ALA A 372 23.43 -0.41 -9.46
C ALA A 372 24.94 -0.30 -9.21
N GLU A 373 25.57 0.81 -9.58
CA GLU A 373 26.99 1.06 -9.35
C GLU A 373 27.35 1.07 -7.85
N GLN A 374 26.49 1.64 -6.99
CA GLN A 374 26.68 1.61 -5.54
C GLN A 374 26.59 0.18 -4.98
N ARG A 375 25.59 -0.59 -5.42
CA ARG A 375 25.39 -1.98 -4.98
C ARG A 375 26.48 -2.92 -5.50
N LEU A 376 26.96 -2.71 -6.72
CA LEU A 376 28.12 -3.44 -7.25
C LEU A 376 29.35 -3.20 -6.38
N ARG A 377 29.67 -1.95 -6.07
CA ARG A 377 30.82 -1.62 -5.22
C ARG A 377 30.70 -2.22 -3.82
N GLN A 378 29.50 -2.20 -3.24
CA GLN A 378 29.24 -2.83 -1.94
C GLN A 378 29.49 -4.35 -1.98
N LEU A 379 29.05 -5.02 -3.06
CA LEU A 379 29.24 -6.45 -3.23
C LEU A 379 30.72 -6.81 -3.50
N ASP A 380 31.41 -6.02 -4.34
CA ASP A 380 32.84 -6.19 -4.61
C ASP A 380 33.67 -6.02 -3.33
N LEU A 381 33.33 -5.04 -2.50
CA LEU A 381 33.95 -4.81 -1.21
C LEU A 381 33.77 -6.05 -0.29
N ARG A 382 32.56 -6.60 -0.20
CA ARG A 382 32.30 -7.82 0.59
C ARG A 382 33.06 -9.02 0.04
N ILE A 383 33.05 -9.24 -1.27
CA ILE A 383 33.78 -10.33 -1.91
C ILE A 383 35.29 -10.22 -1.63
N ALA A 384 35.88 -9.04 -1.81
CA ALA A 384 37.29 -8.81 -1.55
C ALA A 384 37.66 -9.05 -0.07
N GLN A 385 36.79 -8.62 0.85
CA GLN A 385 36.96 -8.83 2.28
C GLN A 385 36.95 -10.32 2.62
N ILE A 386 36.04 -11.12 2.07
CA ILE A 386 35.94 -12.57 2.34
C ILE A 386 37.09 -13.34 1.69
N GLU A 387 37.54 -12.91 0.51
CA GLU A 387 38.72 -13.49 -0.17
C GLU A 387 40.05 -13.13 0.50
N GLY A 388 40.03 -12.33 1.58
CA GLY A 388 41.25 -11.89 2.27
C GLY A 388 42.06 -10.83 1.50
N ARG A 389 41.50 -10.26 0.41
CA ARG A 389 42.13 -9.19 -0.39
C ARG A 389 41.94 -7.82 0.30
N THR A 390 42.57 -7.69 1.47
CA THR A 390 42.37 -6.58 2.40
C THR A 390 42.73 -5.22 1.77
N ALA A 391 43.82 -5.16 0.94
CA ALA A 391 44.23 -3.94 0.26
C ALA A 391 43.19 -3.48 -0.76
N ASP A 392 42.65 -4.42 -1.57
CA ASP A 392 41.61 -4.14 -2.55
C ASP A 392 40.33 -3.71 -1.86
N ALA A 393 39.91 -4.41 -0.80
CA ALA A 393 38.76 -4.06 -0.01
C ALA A 393 38.86 -2.62 0.56
N LYS A 394 40.06 -2.26 1.10
CA LYS A 394 40.32 -0.89 1.58
C LYS A 394 40.24 0.13 0.46
N ALA A 395 40.81 -0.14 -0.71
CA ALA A 395 40.73 0.74 -1.88
C ALA A 395 39.27 0.94 -2.33
N LEU A 396 38.47 -0.13 -2.41
CA LEU A 396 37.05 -0.07 -2.74
C LEU A 396 36.25 0.75 -1.72
N ALA A 397 36.54 0.58 -0.42
CA ALA A 397 35.90 1.33 0.65
C ALA A 397 36.15 2.86 0.56
N LEU A 398 37.30 3.25 0.01
CA LEU A 398 37.71 4.67 -0.15
C LEU A 398 37.33 5.25 -1.51
N SER A 399 37.00 4.44 -2.52
CA SER A 399 36.86 4.84 -3.93
C SER A 399 35.45 5.28 -4.33
N GLY A 400 34.76 6.12 -3.60
CA GLY A 400 33.47 6.71 -4.02
C GLY A 400 32.32 6.42 -3.05
N SER A 401 31.06 6.72 -3.44
CA SER A 401 29.93 6.58 -2.54
C SER A 401 29.50 5.12 -2.38
N LEU A 402 29.45 4.65 -1.15
CA LEU A 402 28.82 3.40 -0.76
C LEU A 402 27.44 3.70 -0.15
N PRO A 403 26.49 2.78 -0.21
CA PRO A 403 25.25 2.92 0.53
C PRO A 403 25.53 3.02 2.03
N MET A 404 24.94 4.01 2.68
CA MET A 404 25.06 4.19 4.14
C MET A 404 24.01 3.31 4.83
N ASP A 405 24.23 2.00 4.82
CA ASP A 405 23.34 0.99 5.38
C ASP A 405 24.07 -0.01 6.30
N ALA A 406 23.29 -0.81 7.03
CA ALA A 406 23.81 -1.79 7.96
C ALA A 406 24.73 -2.83 7.29
N GLY A 407 24.45 -3.20 6.03
CA GLY A 407 25.29 -4.15 5.29
C GLY A 407 26.68 -3.59 5.00
N THR A 408 26.79 -2.30 4.66
CA THR A 408 28.08 -1.62 4.49
C THR A 408 28.82 -1.51 5.84
N ALA A 409 28.10 -1.15 6.92
CA ALA A 409 28.69 -1.05 8.25
C ALA A 409 29.24 -2.41 8.74
N GLU A 410 28.53 -3.49 8.47
CA GLU A 410 28.97 -4.87 8.77
C GLU A 410 30.31 -5.19 8.06
N VAL A 411 30.39 -4.92 6.75
CA VAL A 411 31.62 -5.18 5.98
C VAL A 411 32.78 -4.31 6.47
N PHE A 412 32.53 -3.02 6.79
CA PHE A 412 33.55 -2.15 7.37
C PHE A 412 34.06 -2.66 8.73
N THR A 413 33.16 -3.15 9.57
CA THR A 413 33.54 -3.75 10.86
C THR A 413 34.45 -4.97 10.66
N ALA A 414 34.08 -5.88 9.75
CA ALA A 414 34.85 -7.04 9.42
C ALA A 414 36.22 -6.68 8.79
N LEU A 415 36.25 -5.71 7.87
CA LEU A 415 37.48 -5.21 7.27
C LEU A 415 38.40 -4.56 8.31
N ASN A 416 37.86 -3.71 9.19
CA ASN A 416 38.63 -3.08 10.26
C ASN A 416 39.20 -4.08 11.27
N ALA A 417 38.55 -5.22 11.48
CA ALA A 417 39.13 -6.30 12.32
C ALA A 417 40.37 -6.93 11.69
N ALA A 418 40.46 -6.94 10.35
CA ALA A 418 41.61 -7.48 9.61
C ALA A 418 42.72 -6.42 9.38
N LEU A 419 42.46 -5.13 9.57
CA LEU A 419 43.41 -4.04 9.35
C LEU A 419 44.23 -3.71 10.62
N PRO A 420 45.51 -3.33 10.46
CA PRO A 420 46.30 -2.73 11.52
C PRO A 420 45.59 -1.48 12.08
N VAL A 421 45.71 -1.21 13.38
CA VAL A 421 45.01 -0.14 14.08
C VAL A 421 45.20 1.23 13.37
N LYS A 422 46.40 1.51 12.88
CA LYS A 422 46.73 2.77 12.18
C LYS A 422 46.07 2.90 10.77
N GLU A 423 45.60 1.78 10.23
CA GLU A 423 45.02 1.72 8.88
C GLU A 423 43.50 1.54 8.87
N ARG A 424 42.92 1.43 10.04
CA ARG A 424 41.46 1.27 10.17
C ARG A 424 40.69 2.44 9.57
N LEU A 425 39.64 2.09 8.88
CA LEU A 425 38.71 3.07 8.32
C LEU A 425 37.82 3.65 9.44
N PRO A 426 37.39 4.90 9.32
CA PRO A 426 36.41 5.46 10.26
C PRO A 426 35.14 4.61 10.25
N ALA A 427 34.52 4.48 11.41
CA ALA A 427 33.23 3.81 11.51
C ALA A 427 32.19 4.55 10.65
N ILE A 428 31.31 3.81 10.00
CA ILE A 428 30.20 4.40 9.24
C ILE A 428 29.25 5.04 10.24
N ASP A 429 29.04 6.34 10.10
CA ASP A 429 28.01 7.06 10.86
C ASP A 429 26.64 6.81 10.24
N LEU A 430 25.84 5.96 10.88
CA LEU A 430 24.48 5.65 10.50
C LEU A 430 23.44 6.60 11.13
N THR A 431 23.85 7.60 11.90
CA THR A 431 22.94 8.45 12.70
C THR A 431 21.88 9.13 11.84
N SER A 432 22.27 9.68 10.69
CA SER A 432 21.33 10.34 9.78
C SER A 432 20.39 9.33 9.10
N SER A 433 20.90 8.18 8.66
CA SER A 433 20.09 7.12 8.04
C SER A 433 19.15 6.47 9.07
N THR A 434 19.58 6.32 10.32
CA THR A 434 18.74 5.82 11.41
C THR A 434 17.59 6.79 11.71
N LYS A 435 17.86 8.08 11.87
CA LYS A 435 16.81 9.10 12.07
C LYS A 435 15.82 9.15 10.91
N GLN A 436 16.30 9.05 9.67
CA GLN A 436 15.43 8.99 8.50
C GLN A 436 14.57 7.71 8.51
N ALA A 437 15.16 6.57 8.85
CA ALA A 437 14.44 5.31 8.99
C ALA A 437 13.38 5.35 10.11
N GLU A 438 13.70 5.92 11.27
CA GLU A 438 12.75 6.13 12.37
C GLU A 438 11.58 7.02 11.95
N THR A 439 11.87 8.13 11.25
CA THR A 439 10.83 9.03 10.74
C THR A 439 9.93 8.32 9.73
N ALA A 440 10.51 7.55 8.82
CA ALA A 440 9.76 6.74 7.85
C ALA A 440 8.92 5.67 8.56
N THR A 441 9.46 5.02 9.58
CA THR A 441 8.76 4.00 10.40
C THR A 441 7.57 4.62 11.14
N ARG A 442 7.75 5.75 11.81
CA ARG A 442 6.65 6.48 12.48
C ARG A 442 5.56 6.88 11.49
N PHE A 443 5.95 7.37 10.34
CA PHE A 443 5.02 7.70 9.26
C PHE A 443 4.27 6.45 8.76
N GLN A 444 4.97 5.36 8.51
CA GLN A 444 4.39 4.08 8.11
C GLN A 444 3.39 3.58 9.16
N LEU A 445 3.75 3.56 10.44
CA LEU A 445 2.87 3.16 11.53
C LEU A 445 1.58 3.97 11.57
N ARG A 446 1.64 5.30 11.38
CA ARG A 446 0.45 6.15 11.29
C ARG A 446 -0.45 5.76 10.13
N SER A 447 0.14 5.49 8.95
CA SER A 447 -0.62 5.09 7.77
C SER A 447 -1.33 3.74 7.91
N LEU A 448 -0.82 2.82 8.76
CA LEU A 448 -1.43 1.51 9.00
C LEU A 448 -2.79 1.61 9.72
N ALA A 449 -3.06 2.70 10.45
CA ALA A 449 -4.30 2.83 11.23
C ALA A 449 -5.57 2.73 10.36
N SER A 450 -5.54 3.28 9.13
CA SER A 450 -6.66 3.13 8.18
C SER A 450 -6.79 1.69 7.68
N LEU A 451 -5.68 1.00 7.47
CA LEU A 451 -5.68 -0.40 7.05
C LEU A 451 -6.11 -1.35 8.17
N ALA A 452 -5.88 -1.00 9.42
CA ALA A 452 -6.32 -1.76 10.58
C ALA A 452 -7.84 -1.65 10.84
N LEU A 453 -8.54 -0.70 10.20
CA LEU A 453 -9.97 -0.48 10.37
C LEU A 453 -10.78 -1.47 9.51
N LEU A 454 -11.08 -2.65 10.05
CA LEU A 454 -11.88 -3.66 9.36
C LEU A 454 -13.39 -3.32 9.42
N ALA A 455 -14.13 -3.72 8.38
CA ALA A 455 -15.59 -3.68 8.42
C ALA A 455 -16.12 -4.64 9.48
N PRO A 456 -17.10 -4.24 10.32
CA PRO A 456 -17.75 -5.15 11.25
C PRO A 456 -18.47 -6.29 10.54
N GLU A 457 -18.31 -7.51 11.03
CA GLU A 457 -18.98 -8.71 10.55
C GLU A 457 -19.97 -9.21 11.60
N THR A 458 -21.09 -9.70 11.13
CA THR A 458 -22.12 -10.36 11.92
C THR A 458 -22.59 -11.61 11.17
N PRO A 459 -23.28 -12.58 11.78
CA PRO A 459 -23.85 -13.72 11.05
C PRO A 459 -24.72 -13.31 9.86
N ARG A 460 -25.34 -12.12 9.90
CA ARG A 460 -26.18 -11.58 8.82
C ARG A 460 -25.39 -10.96 7.67
N THR A 461 -24.15 -10.53 7.91
CA THR A 461 -23.29 -9.91 6.90
C THR A 461 -22.41 -10.93 6.19
N VAL A 462 -22.31 -12.14 6.75
CA VAL A 462 -21.59 -13.25 6.13
C VAL A 462 -22.43 -13.81 4.99
N ILE A 463 -21.83 -13.90 3.82
CA ILE A 463 -22.47 -14.44 2.63
C ILE A 463 -22.54 -15.95 2.78
N ASP A 464 -23.71 -16.52 2.51
CA ASP A 464 -23.90 -17.97 2.43
C ASP A 464 -23.08 -18.54 1.26
N TYR A 465 -22.02 -19.25 1.62
CA TYR A 465 -21.14 -19.89 0.64
C TYR A 465 -21.88 -20.87 -0.27
N ASN A 466 -22.85 -21.61 0.27
CA ASN A 466 -23.59 -22.63 -0.50
C ASN A 466 -24.52 -21.99 -1.54
N LYS A 467 -25.11 -20.84 -1.24
CA LYS A 467 -25.94 -20.07 -2.20
C LYS A 467 -25.09 -19.41 -3.29
N SER A 468 -23.79 -19.20 -3.03
CA SER A 468 -22.83 -18.61 -3.97
C SER A 468 -22.24 -19.66 -4.93
N ARG A 469 -22.55 -20.96 -4.77
CA ARG A 469 -22.13 -21.99 -5.71
C ARG A 469 -22.85 -21.80 -7.03
N PRO A 470 -22.12 -21.73 -8.18
CA PRO A 470 -22.78 -21.63 -9.47
C PRO A 470 -23.67 -22.86 -9.68
N ASN A 471 -24.98 -22.67 -9.79
CA ASN A 471 -25.85 -23.65 -10.36
C ASN A 471 -25.42 -23.87 -11.82
N ILE A 472 -25.09 -25.09 -12.21
CA ILE A 472 -24.70 -25.43 -13.60
C ILE A 472 -25.76 -24.92 -14.59
N LEU A 473 -27.03 -24.92 -14.23
CA LEU A 473 -28.12 -24.34 -15.01
C LEU A 473 -28.05 -22.78 -15.05
N GLY A 474 -27.67 -22.14 -13.95
CA GLY A 474 -27.51 -20.68 -13.87
C GLY A 474 -26.28 -20.16 -14.65
N ALA A 475 -25.23 -20.97 -14.78
CA ALA A 475 -24.08 -20.63 -15.60
C ALA A 475 -24.38 -20.63 -17.11
N LEU A 476 -25.23 -21.54 -17.58
CA LEU A 476 -25.70 -21.58 -18.97
C LEU A 476 -26.64 -20.39 -19.30
N VAL A 477 -27.57 -20.07 -18.40
CA VAL A 477 -28.51 -18.95 -18.58
C VAL A 477 -27.81 -17.61 -18.30
N GLY A 478 -26.93 -17.53 -17.29
CA GLY A 478 -26.16 -16.34 -16.95
C GLY A 478 -25.13 -15.97 -18.01
N GLY A 479 -24.51 -16.95 -18.68
CA GLY A 479 -23.60 -16.71 -19.82
C GLY A 479 -24.28 -16.06 -21.01
N ALA A 480 -25.50 -16.48 -21.34
CA ALA A 480 -26.28 -15.89 -22.43
C ALA A 480 -26.83 -14.49 -22.07
N LEU A 481 -27.21 -14.25 -20.81
CA LEU A 481 -27.67 -12.96 -20.33
C LEU A 481 -26.52 -11.97 -20.10
N SER A 482 -25.33 -12.42 -19.71
CA SER A 482 -24.18 -11.53 -19.52
C SER A 482 -23.64 -10.96 -20.84
N MET A 483 -23.73 -11.69 -21.95
CA MET A 483 -23.42 -11.14 -23.28
C MET A 483 -24.43 -10.07 -23.72
N GLY A 484 -25.70 -10.20 -23.37
CA GLY A 484 -26.73 -9.20 -23.69
C GLY A 484 -26.67 -7.93 -22.83
N THR A 485 -26.31 -8.06 -21.55
CA THR A 485 -26.23 -6.91 -20.62
C THR A 485 -24.92 -6.13 -20.76
N SER A 486 -23.83 -6.75 -21.23
CA SER A 486 -22.57 -6.05 -21.56
C SER A 486 -22.76 -5.06 -22.71
N LEU A 487 -23.62 -5.38 -23.69
CA LEU A 487 -23.95 -4.49 -24.80
C LEU A 487 -24.84 -3.30 -24.42
N LEU A 488 -25.55 -3.39 -23.27
CA LEU A 488 -26.47 -2.36 -22.77
C LEU A 488 -25.93 -1.58 -21.57
N GLY A 489 -24.60 -1.69 -21.27
CA GLY A 489 -24.01 -1.02 -20.10
C GLY A 489 -24.53 -1.58 -18.77
N GLY A 490 -25.00 -2.84 -18.76
CA GLY A 490 -25.62 -3.48 -17.61
C GLY A 490 -24.64 -3.82 -16.49
N ILE A 491 -25.13 -3.68 -15.27
CA ILE A 491 -24.45 -4.07 -14.02
C ILE A 491 -24.16 -5.57 -14.07
N ASP A 492 -22.87 -5.95 -13.98
CA ASP A 492 -22.50 -7.36 -13.78
C ASP A 492 -22.97 -7.80 -12.39
N ARG A 493 -24.14 -8.47 -12.33
CA ARG A 493 -24.77 -8.94 -11.10
C ARG A 493 -24.35 -10.35 -10.71
N THR A 494 -23.36 -10.93 -11.37
CA THR A 494 -22.92 -12.30 -11.11
C THR A 494 -22.01 -12.36 -9.89
N ASP A 495 -22.63 -12.40 -8.71
CA ASP A 495 -21.95 -12.80 -7.49
C ASP A 495 -21.69 -14.31 -7.53
N GLY A 496 -20.59 -14.75 -6.92
CA GLY A 496 -20.26 -16.16 -6.75
C GLY A 496 -18.89 -16.55 -7.28
N PHE A 497 -18.70 -17.86 -7.36
CA PHE A 497 -17.41 -18.47 -7.73
C PHE A 497 -17.31 -18.75 -9.21
N ARG A 498 -16.09 -18.61 -9.73
CA ARG A 498 -15.69 -19.16 -11.03
C ARG A 498 -14.33 -19.83 -10.90
N SER A 499 -14.12 -20.92 -11.64
CA SER A 499 -12.83 -21.59 -11.74
C SER A 499 -12.56 -21.88 -13.21
N THR A 500 -11.42 -21.41 -13.74
CA THR A 500 -11.09 -21.49 -15.16
C THR A 500 -9.64 -21.93 -15.34
N PRO A 501 -9.36 -23.06 -16.00
CA PRO A 501 -8.00 -23.45 -16.37
C PRO A 501 -7.36 -22.38 -17.26
N GLN A 502 -6.05 -22.14 -17.09
CA GLN A 502 -5.26 -21.19 -17.86
C GLN A 502 -4.28 -21.94 -18.77
N THR A 503 -3.78 -21.25 -19.79
CA THR A 503 -2.82 -21.80 -20.76
C THR A 503 -1.45 -22.09 -20.16
N ASP A 504 -1.10 -21.43 -19.06
CA ASP A 504 0.15 -21.62 -18.32
C ASP A 504 0.12 -22.76 -17.29
N GLY A 505 -0.95 -23.56 -17.31
CA GLY A 505 -1.14 -24.69 -16.39
C GLY A 505 -1.66 -24.30 -15.00
N THR A 506 -1.88 -23.01 -14.75
CA THR A 506 -2.55 -22.55 -13.52
C THR A 506 -4.07 -22.66 -13.65
N ILE A 507 -4.76 -22.57 -12.53
CA ILE A 507 -6.21 -22.48 -12.48
C ILE A 507 -6.57 -21.15 -11.85
N LYS A 508 -7.30 -20.31 -12.58
CA LYS A 508 -7.86 -19.09 -12.03
C LYS A 508 -9.10 -19.43 -11.21
N VAL A 509 -9.05 -19.14 -9.92
CA VAL A 509 -10.20 -19.22 -9.00
C VAL A 509 -10.56 -17.80 -8.62
N GLU A 510 -11.81 -17.41 -8.83
CA GLU A 510 -12.31 -16.09 -8.49
C GLU A 510 -13.59 -16.17 -7.68
N TYR A 511 -13.75 -15.20 -6.79
CA TYR A 511 -15.00 -14.93 -6.09
C TYR A 511 -15.35 -13.45 -6.18
N VAL A 512 -16.60 -13.18 -6.49
CA VAL A 512 -17.18 -11.84 -6.52
C VAL A 512 -18.25 -11.77 -5.44
N GLY A 513 -18.14 -10.80 -4.53
CA GLY A 513 -19.09 -10.64 -3.43
C GLY A 513 -19.53 -9.21 -3.22
N ASN A 514 -20.84 -9.01 -3.09
CA ASN A 514 -21.45 -7.72 -2.70
C ASN A 514 -21.42 -7.56 -1.18
N THR A 515 -20.23 -7.44 -0.62
CA THR A 515 -19.99 -7.31 0.82
C THR A 515 -18.96 -6.21 1.07
N PRO A 516 -19.09 -5.45 2.19
CA PRO A 516 -18.08 -4.48 2.58
C PRO A 516 -16.81 -5.11 3.17
N SER A 517 -16.80 -6.44 3.39
CA SER A 517 -15.68 -7.15 3.97
C SER A 517 -14.80 -7.76 2.88
N GLU A 518 -13.70 -7.08 2.53
CA GLU A 518 -12.67 -7.62 1.65
C GLU A 518 -12.07 -8.94 2.17
N PRO A 519 -11.71 -9.07 3.48
CA PRO A 519 -11.17 -10.32 4.00
C PRO A 519 -12.12 -11.52 3.84
N LEU A 520 -13.42 -11.29 3.91
CA LEU A 520 -14.42 -12.35 3.71
C LEU A 520 -14.34 -12.89 2.28
N VAL A 521 -14.29 -12.02 1.27
CA VAL A 521 -14.16 -12.41 -0.15
C VAL A 521 -12.87 -13.17 -0.38
N GLN A 522 -11.77 -12.74 0.22
CA GLN A 522 -10.47 -13.39 0.15
C GLN A 522 -10.50 -14.83 0.71
N GLU A 523 -11.08 -15.02 1.88
CA GLU A 523 -11.21 -16.32 2.53
C GLU A 523 -12.14 -17.26 1.77
N MET A 524 -13.26 -16.76 1.24
CA MET A 524 -14.16 -17.56 0.41
C MET A 524 -13.49 -18.03 -0.88
N THR A 525 -12.63 -17.18 -1.49
CA THR A 525 -11.84 -17.58 -2.67
C THR A 525 -10.83 -18.66 -2.34
N LEU A 526 -10.15 -18.56 -1.18
CA LEU A 526 -9.22 -19.58 -0.69
C LEU A 526 -9.94 -20.91 -0.41
N LEU A 527 -11.11 -20.85 0.23
CA LEU A 527 -11.92 -22.04 0.50
C LEU A 527 -12.30 -22.75 -0.81
N ARG A 528 -12.67 -21.98 -1.85
CA ARG A 528 -12.95 -22.54 -3.17
C ARG A 528 -11.72 -23.17 -3.83
N ALA A 529 -10.56 -22.54 -3.69
CA ALA A 529 -9.29 -23.08 -4.19
C ALA A 529 -8.95 -24.42 -3.51
N ALA A 530 -9.16 -24.52 -2.19
CA ALA A 530 -8.96 -25.77 -1.43
C ALA A 530 -9.93 -26.88 -1.85
N GLU A 531 -11.22 -26.57 -2.02
CA GLU A 531 -12.19 -27.52 -2.56
C GLU A 531 -11.81 -28.03 -3.95
N SER A 532 -11.32 -27.13 -4.80
CA SER A 532 -10.87 -27.47 -6.15
C SER A 532 -9.67 -28.42 -6.13
N ALA A 533 -8.68 -28.16 -5.29
CA ALA A 533 -7.51 -29.02 -5.11
C ALA A 533 -7.91 -30.41 -4.57
N ARG A 534 -8.76 -30.46 -3.53
CA ARG A 534 -9.29 -31.73 -2.97
C ARG A 534 -10.08 -32.52 -4.00
N SER A 535 -10.91 -31.86 -4.81
CA SER A 535 -11.69 -32.53 -5.86
C SER A 535 -10.80 -33.08 -6.99
N ALA A 536 -9.62 -32.50 -7.20
CA ALA A 536 -8.61 -32.99 -8.13
C ALA A 536 -7.71 -34.09 -7.52
N GLY A 537 -7.97 -34.56 -6.29
CA GLY A 537 -7.16 -35.57 -5.60
C GLY A 537 -5.77 -35.07 -5.18
N LYS A 538 -5.57 -33.75 -5.04
CA LYS A 538 -4.30 -33.15 -4.67
C LYS A 538 -4.26 -32.81 -3.19
N TRP A 539 -3.05 -32.85 -2.61
CA TRP A 539 -2.81 -32.49 -1.21
C TRP A 539 -3.22 -31.05 -0.93
N GLY A 540 -2.91 -30.16 -1.89
CA GLY A 540 -3.16 -28.76 -1.72
C GLY A 540 -2.84 -27.92 -2.94
N PHE A 541 -2.53 -26.66 -2.72
CA PHE A 541 -2.21 -25.72 -3.79
C PHE A 541 -1.28 -24.61 -3.28
N LEU A 542 -0.61 -23.94 -4.21
CA LEU A 542 0.05 -22.65 -3.98
C LEU A 542 -0.62 -21.57 -4.83
N ILE A 543 -0.53 -20.32 -4.38
CA ILE A 543 -0.93 -19.15 -5.15
C ILE A 543 0.28 -18.71 -5.97
N ALA A 544 0.17 -18.79 -7.30
CA ALA A 544 1.19 -18.32 -8.22
C ALA A 544 1.07 -16.80 -8.48
N ARG A 545 -0.17 -16.30 -8.53
CA ARG A 545 -0.50 -14.87 -8.68
C ARG A 545 -1.83 -14.58 -8.00
N ARG A 546 -1.96 -13.36 -7.47
CA ARG A 546 -3.17 -12.87 -6.82
C ARG A 546 -3.52 -11.48 -7.34
N ALA A 547 -4.82 -11.18 -7.43
CA ALA A 547 -5.35 -9.86 -7.67
C ALA A 547 -6.62 -9.63 -6.87
N ASP A 548 -6.66 -8.54 -6.12
CA ASP A 548 -7.80 -8.11 -5.33
C ASP A 548 -8.36 -6.79 -5.90
N TYR A 549 -9.68 -6.71 -6.04
CA TYR A 549 -10.36 -5.58 -6.64
C TYR A 549 -11.48 -5.07 -5.72
N THR A 550 -11.59 -3.76 -5.63
CA THR A 550 -12.82 -3.12 -5.14
C THR A 550 -13.73 -2.82 -6.33
N ARG A 551 -14.97 -3.25 -6.24
CA ARG A 551 -16.00 -2.98 -7.26
C ARG A 551 -16.69 -1.66 -6.95
N TYR A 552 -16.93 -0.88 -7.98
CA TYR A 552 -17.62 0.39 -7.86
C TYR A 552 -18.82 0.45 -8.80
N MET A 553 -19.92 1.02 -8.33
CA MET A 553 -20.96 1.56 -9.18
C MET A 553 -20.57 2.99 -9.53
N VAL A 554 -20.42 3.26 -10.81
CA VAL A 554 -20.05 4.57 -11.33
C VAL A 554 -21.26 5.16 -12.02
N THR A 555 -21.70 6.34 -11.59
CA THR A 555 -22.74 7.12 -12.28
C THR A 555 -22.07 8.19 -13.12
N THR A 556 -22.38 8.20 -14.40
CA THR A 556 -21.87 9.22 -15.34
C THR A 556 -23.01 10.08 -15.83
N GLN A 557 -22.77 11.39 -15.94
CA GLN A 557 -23.66 12.33 -16.57
C GLN A 557 -22.86 13.13 -17.61
N TYR A 558 -23.30 13.14 -18.85
CA TYR A 558 -22.59 13.77 -19.99
C TYR A 558 -21.14 13.28 -20.12
N ASN A 559 -20.88 11.98 -19.96
CA ASN A 559 -19.56 11.34 -19.95
C ASN A 559 -18.60 11.82 -18.82
N VAL A 560 -19.11 12.55 -17.84
CA VAL A 560 -18.37 12.94 -16.64
C VAL A 560 -18.82 12.06 -15.47
N GLU A 561 -17.86 11.47 -14.76
CA GLU A 561 -18.16 10.71 -13.56
C GLU A 561 -18.71 11.63 -12.48
N THR A 562 -19.96 11.42 -12.08
CA THR A 562 -20.64 12.21 -11.06
C THR A 562 -20.68 11.53 -9.70
N SER A 563 -20.60 10.21 -9.67
CA SER A 563 -20.59 9.43 -8.44
C SER A 563 -19.87 8.09 -8.65
N ARG A 564 -19.16 7.62 -7.61
CA ARG A 564 -18.54 6.30 -7.53
C ARG A 564 -18.80 5.73 -6.16
N VAL A 565 -19.54 4.61 -6.09
CA VAL A 565 -19.91 3.95 -4.84
C VAL A 565 -19.36 2.52 -4.84
N PRO A 566 -18.59 2.10 -3.82
CA PRO A 566 -18.13 0.72 -3.72
C PRO A 566 -19.31 -0.21 -3.48
N THR A 567 -19.45 -1.24 -4.30
CA THR A 567 -20.53 -2.22 -4.24
C THR A 567 -20.07 -3.58 -3.72
N GLY A 568 -18.77 -3.80 -3.58
CA GLY A 568 -18.24 -5.05 -3.09
C GLY A 568 -16.77 -5.26 -3.45
N HIS A 569 -16.33 -6.51 -3.32
CA HIS A 569 -14.96 -6.91 -3.60
C HIS A 569 -14.92 -8.11 -4.53
N LYS A 570 -13.79 -8.29 -5.21
CA LYS A 570 -13.48 -9.46 -6.02
C LYS A 570 -12.04 -9.87 -5.71
N THR A 571 -11.81 -11.17 -5.54
CA THR A 571 -10.47 -11.74 -5.43
C THR A 571 -10.28 -12.77 -6.56
N GLU A 572 -9.15 -12.71 -7.22
CA GLU A 572 -8.67 -13.68 -8.21
C GLU A 572 -7.38 -14.32 -7.70
N LEU A 573 -7.38 -15.65 -7.65
CA LEU A 573 -6.21 -16.46 -7.33
C LEU A 573 -5.87 -17.32 -8.55
N PHE A 574 -4.63 -17.24 -8.99
CA PHE A 574 -4.07 -18.18 -9.97
C PHE A 574 -3.30 -19.23 -9.18
N ILE A 575 -3.83 -20.44 -9.13
CA ILE A 575 -3.29 -21.50 -8.29
C ILE A 575 -2.62 -22.59 -9.10
N ARG A 576 -1.63 -23.23 -8.52
CA ARG A 576 -1.04 -24.48 -9.00
C ARG A 576 -1.28 -25.55 -7.93
N TYR A 577 -1.80 -26.70 -8.33
CA TYR A 577 -1.97 -27.82 -7.41
C TYR A 577 -0.64 -28.39 -6.97
N LEU A 578 -0.60 -28.91 -5.76
CA LEU A 578 0.58 -29.49 -5.12
C LEU A 578 0.30 -30.92 -4.66
N ASP A 579 1.30 -31.77 -4.79
CA ASP A 579 1.39 -33.02 -4.08
C ASP A 579 2.01 -32.80 -2.67
N GLU A 580 1.87 -33.77 -1.78
CA GLU A 580 2.34 -33.64 -0.41
C GLU A 580 3.86 -33.43 -0.37
N GLY A 581 4.31 -32.43 0.40
CA GLY A 581 5.72 -32.08 0.52
C GLY A 581 6.29 -31.18 -0.58
N GLU A 582 5.49 -30.85 -1.62
CA GLU A 582 5.93 -30.08 -2.78
C GLU A 582 5.98 -28.57 -2.51
N ASP A 583 6.43 -27.89 -1.87
CA ASP A 583 6.53 -26.45 -1.51
C ASP A 583 6.00 -26.20 -0.10
N PRO A 584 6.75 -26.65 0.91
CA PRO A 584 6.32 -26.51 2.29
C PRO A 584 6.26 -25.05 2.78
N VAL A 585 6.90 -24.13 2.05
CA VAL A 585 6.94 -22.70 2.43
C VAL A 585 5.66 -21.99 1.99
N ARG A 586 5.21 -22.21 0.75
CA ARG A 586 4.09 -21.47 0.15
C ARG A 586 2.81 -22.28 0.02
N GLY A 587 2.90 -23.62 0.14
CA GLY A 587 1.76 -24.52 -0.04
C GLY A 587 0.70 -24.37 1.04
N PHE A 588 -0.56 -24.48 0.61
CA PHE A 588 -1.73 -24.64 1.48
C PHE A 588 -2.21 -26.09 1.43
N SER A 589 -2.37 -26.72 2.59
CA SER A 589 -3.09 -27.97 2.69
C SER A 589 -4.58 -27.72 2.40
N ALA A 590 -5.15 -28.43 1.44
CA ALA A 590 -6.56 -28.29 1.09
C ALA A 590 -7.47 -28.70 2.27
N VAL A 591 -7.15 -29.82 2.94
CA VAL A 591 -7.92 -30.31 4.10
C VAL A 591 -7.81 -29.29 5.25
N GLY A 592 -6.59 -28.88 5.62
CA GLY A 592 -6.40 -27.93 6.72
C GLY A 592 -7.10 -26.59 6.51
N LEU A 593 -7.19 -26.11 5.27
CA LEU A 593 -7.88 -24.85 4.96
C LEU A 593 -9.41 -25.03 5.01
N ILE A 594 -9.93 -26.15 4.50
CA ILE A 594 -11.36 -26.49 4.59
C ILE A 594 -11.80 -26.65 6.04
N ASP A 595 -10.99 -27.32 6.87
CA ASP A 595 -11.29 -27.50 8.30
C ASP A 595 -11.28 -26.16 9.06
N ALA A 596 -10.42 -25.23 8.67
CA ALA A 596 -10.34 -23.92 9.30
C ALA A 596 -11.45 -22.96 8.88
N LEU A 597 -11.82 -22.94 7.60
CA LEU A 597 -12.77 -21.97 7.05
C LEU A 597 -14.18 -22.54 6.86
N GLY A 598 -14.32 -23.85 6.66
CA GLY A 598 -15.61 -24.50 6.43
C GLY A 598 -16.65 -24.22 7.51
N PRO A 599 -16.32 -24.39 8.81
CA PRO A 599 -17.26 -24.10 9.90
C PRO A 599 -17.78 -22.66 9.95
N LEU A 600 -17.07 -21.72 9.32
CA LEU A 600 -17.46 -20.30 9.30
C LEU A 600 -18.40 -19.97 8.14
N TYR A 601 -18.28 -20.71 7.03
CA TYR A 601 -18.91 -20.35 5.76
C TYR A 601 -19.88 -21.39 5.21
N TYR A 602 -19.81 -22.64 5.68
CA TYR A 602 -20.83 -23.64 5.34
C TYR A 602 -22.05 -23.47 6.25
N GLU A 603 -23.24 -23.39 5.65
CA GLU A 603 -24.48 -23.46 6.42
C GLU A 603 -24.62 -24.84 7.04
N ASP A 604 -24.70 -24.94 8.35
CA ASP A 604 -25.28 -26.07 9.04
C ASP A 604 -26.77 -26.10 8.68
N LYS A 605 -27.15 -26.86 7.65
CA LYS A 605 -28.56 -27.17 7.43
C LYS A 605 -29.01 -28.01 8.59
N PRO A 606 -29.94 -27.53 9.46
CA PRO A 606 -30.55 -28.43 10.44
C PRO A 606 -31.08 -29.60 9.66
N ALA A 607 -30.73 -30.82 10.09
CA ALA A 607 -31.25 -32.04 9.49
C ALA A 607 -32.76 -31.88 9.38
N LYS A 608 -33.29 -31.98 8.15
CA LYS A 608 -34.75 -31.99 7.95
C LYS A 608 -35.29 -33.13 8.81
N ARG A 609 -35.91 -32.78 9.94
CA ARG A 609 -36.69 -33.71 10.75
C ARG A 609 -37.95 -34.14 9.99
#